data_112ab3ee83ebed57647bc35470d9826e
#
_entry.id   112ab3ee83ebed57647bc35470d9826e
#
_cell.length_a   1.000
_cell.length_b   1.000
_cell.length_c   1.000
_cell.angle_alpha   90.00
_cell.angle_beta   90.00
_cell.angle_gamma   90.00
#
_symmetry.space_group_name_H-M   'P 1'
#
loop_
_entity.id
_entity.type
_entity.pdbx_description
1 polymer ?
#
loop_
_entity_poly.entity_id
_entity_poly.type
_entity_poly.pdbx_seq_one_letter_code
_entity_poly.pdbx_strand_id
1 'polypeptide(L)'
;MVSELTIKKWHFCQTLIQSIILLAVLILELVKQHFSLANKALTSWILILILAILSCLQFTLLKKKQNPHRRLVQFNYYWESFSITLSLQLTLYLIIIILNKYHILTNTFWIALATLYSLIMYIPMAKLALSKIKSTWGRILFPASIMFSLLLSAPDTFTYTKKIADWLIILNTSGFSGGIIFVIIMLIAMHNWGFQVPNWRISKRASKAIIGIILLFIIVKCLFNGFNASESWTSILTSWDFHLAKSITIPIFDSIKAGFAEEWLMRFCVLNLLLRYFKNYHNQILWAVLSDGLIFGLLHSTNFLNQSASATLQQMLGACCAGFVFAAIYLYSDSILISMGYHALYDTAMAITAGSLTMTSPSAFDWQETILLAIIDIIFAYFLISGSRKDTIEYNLRCRKL
;
A
#
# COMPACT_ATOMS: atom_id res chain seq x y z
N MET A 1 -17.52 -15.07 15.67
CA MET A 1 -16.97 -15.19 14.29
C MET A 1 -18.11 -15.31 13.28
N VAL A 2 -18.12 -14.48 12.25
CA VAL A 2 -19.12 -14.58 11.16
C VAL A 2 -18.92 -15.91 10.43
N SER A 3 -20.01 -16.66 10.17
CA SER A 3 -19.91 -17.96 9.51
C SER A 3 -19.40 -17.82 8.07
N GLU A 4 -18.71 -18.86 7.55
CA GLU A 4 -18.26 -18.87 6.14
C GLU A 4 -19.45 -18.78 5.18
N LEU A 5 -20.60 -19.37 5.55
CA LEU A 5 -21.83 -19.30 4.75
C LEU A 5 -22.34 -17.85 4.66
N THR A 6 -22.32 -17.11 5.76
CA THR A 6 -22.74 -15.69 5.78
C THR A 6 -21.83 -14.85 4.89
N ILE A 7 -20.50 -15.07 4.93
CA ILE A 7 -19.54 -14.36 4.07
C ILE A 7 -19.76 -14.69 2.60
N LYS A 8 -20.07 -15.95 2.25
CA LYS A 8 -20.42 -16.35 0.88
C LYS A 8 -21.70 -15.68 0.39
N LYS A 9 -22.73 -15.60 1.24
CA LYS A 9 -23.98 -14.89 0.90
C LYS A 9 -23.72 -13.39 0.70
N TRP A 10 -22.96 -12.77 1.60
CA TRP A 10 -22.59 -11.36 1.46
C TRP A 10 -21.84 -11.11 0.15
N HIS A 11 -20.82 -11.92 -0.14
CA HIS A 11 -20.06 -11.84 -1.38
C HIS A 11 -20.97 -11.96 -2.62
N PHE A 12 -21.87 -12.94 -2.63
CA PHE A 12 -22.82 -13.12 -3.72
C PHE A 12 -23.74 -11.90 -3.92
N CYS A 13 -24.38 -11.42 -2.86
CA CYS A 13 -25.25 -10.25 -2.94
C CYS A 13 -24.51 -9.01 -3.43
N GLN A 14 -23.31 -8.79 -2.90
CA GLN A 14 -22.47 -7.66 -3.26
C GLN A 14 -22.05 -7.68 -4.73
N THR A 15 -21.58 -8.82 -5.21
CA THR A 15 -21.17 -8.98 -6.62
C THR A 15 -22.37 -8.93 -7.59
N LEU A 16 -23.54 -9.44 -7.18
CA LEU A 16 -24.77 -9.34 -7.97
C LEU A 16 -25.21 -7.88 -8.13
N ILE A 17 -25.32 -7.14 -7.02
CA ILE A 17 -25.71 -5.73 -7.03
C ILE A 17 -24.70 -4.92 -7.88
N GLN A 18 -23.43 -5.15 -7.70
CA GLN A 18 -22.36 -4.52 -8.47
C GLN A 18 -22.51 -4.79 -9.98
N SER A 19 -22.75 -6.03 -10.38
CA SER A 19 -22.93 -6.40 -11.79
C SER A 19 -24.16 -5.73 -12.39
N ILE A 20 -25.27 -5.65 -11.65
CA ILE A 20 -26.49 -4.95 -12.08
C ILE A 20 -26.22 -3.47 -12.30
N ILE A 21 -25.52 -2.79 -11.37
CA ILE A 21 -25.21 -1.38 -11.46
C ILE A 21 -24.30 -1.10 -12.68
N LEU A 22 -23.23 -1.89 -12.86
CA LEU A 22 -22.32 -1.73 -13.99
C LEU A 22 -23.03 -1.93 -15.33
N LEU A 23 -23.90 -2.94 -15.45
CA LEU A 23 -24.70 -3.19 -16.65
C LEU A 23 -25.70 -2.07 -16.89
N ALA A 24 -26.40 -1.58 -15.85
CA ALA A 24 -27.34 -0.48 -15.98
C ALA A 24 -26.64 0.82 -16.46
N VAL A 25 -25.45 1.15 -15.89
CA VAL A 25 -24.67 2.29 -16.34
C VAL A 25 -24.23 2.12 -17.79
N LEU A 26 -23.77 0.93 -18.18
CA LEU A 26 -23.37 0.63 -19.55
C LEU A 26 -24.55 0.86 -20.53
N ILE A 27 -25.72 0.32 -20.22
CA ILE A 27 -26.92 0.47 -21.06
C ILE A 27 -27.33 1.96 -21.17
N LEU A 28 -27.37 2.66 -20.04
CA LEU A 28 -27.73 4.10 -20.03
C LEU A 28 -26.79 4.94 -20.89
N GLU A 29 -25.52 4.66 -20.82
CA GLU A 29 -24.55 5.38 -21.64
C GLU A 29 -24.68 5.03 -23.13
N LEU A 30 -24.86 3.74 -23.49
CA LEU A 30 -25.11 3.33 -24.87
C LEU A 30 -26.35 4.02 -25.47
N VAL A 31 -27.43 4.10 -24.71
CA VAL A 31 -28.66 4.79 -25.13
C VAL A 31 -28.42 6.27 -25.35
N LYS A 32 -27.72 6.97 -24.43
CA LYS A 32 -27.42 8.40 -24.56
C LYS A 32 -26.60 8.72 -25.81
N GLN A 33 -25.69 7.84 -26.19
CA GLN A 33 -24.82 8.04 -27.34
C GLN A 33 -25.42 7.55 -28.67
N HIS A 34 -26.71 7.21 -28.71
CA HIS A 34 -27.37 6.66 -29.88
C HIS A 34 -26.57 5.51 -30.55
N PHE A 35 -25.92 4.67 -29.72
CA PHE A 35 -25.04 3.60 -30.18
C PHE A 35 -23.83 4.06 -31.02
N SER A 36 -23.49 5.34 -30.98
CA SER A 36 -22.30 5.86 -31.66
C SER A 36 -21.03 5.52 -30.89
N LEU A 37 -20.13 4.77 -31.53
CA LEU A 37 -18.82 4.37 -30.98
C LEU A 37 -17.69 5.36 -31.33
N ALA A 38 -18.04 6.57 -31.76
CA ALA A 38 -17.05 7.54 -32.20
C ALA A 38 -16.37 8.30 -31.05
N ASN A 39 -15.05 8.26 -31.05
CA ASN A 39 -14.13 9.07 -30.25
C ASN A 39 -13.92 8.71 -28.76
N LYS A 40 -13.29 9.55 -27.99
CA LYS A 40 -12.78 9.39 -26.61
C LYS A 40 -13.66 8.59 -25.62
N ALA A 41 -14.93 8.44 -25.92
CA ALA A 41 -15.87 7.56 -25.23
C ALA A 41 -15.55 6.07 -25.42
N LEU A 42 -14.93 5.62 -26.52
CA LEU A 42 -14.68 4.21 -26.82
C LEU A 42 -13.82 3.53 -25.75
N THR A 43 -12.78 4.20 -25.27
CA THR A 43 -11.91 3.66 -24.20
C THR A 43 -12.66 3.50 -22.88
N SER A 44 -13.52 4.45 -22.53
CA SER A 44 -14.39 4.39 -21.35
C SER A 44 -15.41 3.25 -21.46
N TRP A 45 -15.97 3.03 -22.66
CA TRP A 45 -16.92 1.95 -22.97
C TRP A 45 -16.28 0.58 -22.86
N ILE A 46 -15.09 0.42 -23.43
CA ILE A 46 -14.31 -0.82 -23.36
C ILE A 46 -14.01 -1.13 -21.89
N LEU A 47 -13.62 -0.13 -21.12
CA LEU A 47 -13.34 -0.32 -19.69
C LEU A 47 -14.59 -0.76 -18.92
N ILE A 48 -15.73 -0.10 -19.12
CA ILE A 48 -17.01 -0.47 -18.46
C ILE A 48 -17.45 -1.87 -18.90
N LEU A 49 -17.32 -2.22 -20.18
CA LEU A 49 -17.64 -3.55 -20.68
C LEU A 49 -16.73 -4.63 -20.07
N ILE A 50 -15.43 -4.38 -20.01
CA ILE A 50 -14.47 -5.26 -19.36
C ILE A 50 -14.88 -5.46 -17.91
N LEU A 51 -15.18 -4.40 -17.18
CA LEU A 51 -15.55 -4.46 -15.77
C LEU A 51 -16.90 -5.18 -15.55
N ALA A 52 -17.86 -5.01 -16.45
CA ALA A 52 -19.13 -5.75 -16.42
C ALA A 52 -18.90 -7.25 -16.66
N ILE A 53 -18.07 -7.62 -17.65
CA ILE A 53 -17.68 -9.01 -17.90
C ILE A 53 -16.93 -9.59 -16.70
N LEU A 54 -15.99 -8.83 -16.13
CA LEU A 54 -15.23 -9.22 -14.95
C LEU A 54 -16.15 -9.52 -13.77
N SER A 55 -17.17 -8.68 -13.57
CA SER A 55 -18.16 -8.86 -12.51
C SER A 55 -19.01 -10.13 -12.72
N CYS A 56 -19.36 -10.46 -13.97
CA CYS A 56 -20.09 -11.69 -14.28
C CYS A 56 -19.27 -12.97 -14.08
N LEU A 57 -17.96 -12.93 -14.35
CA LEU A 57 -17.07 -14.07 -14.16
C LEU A 57 -16.94 -14.49 -12.68
N GLN A 58 -17.15 -13.58 -11.74
CA GLN A 58 -17.14 -13.85 -10.31
C GLN A 58 -18.18 -14.90 -9.88
N PHE A 59 -19.32 -15.01 -10.60
CA PHE A 59 -20.34 -16.01 -10.31
C PHE A 59 -19.91 -17.46 -10.58
N THR A 60 -18.87 -17.65 -11.41
CA THR A 60 -18.38 -19.00 -11.72
C THR A 60 -17.69 -19.67 -10.53
N LEU A 61 -17.20 -18.88 -9.57
CA LEU A 61 -16.45 -19.34 -8.39
C LEU A 61 -17.34 -19.80 -7.23
N LEU A 62 -18.61 -19.41 -7.25
CA LEU A 62 -19.56 -19.78 -6.20
C LEU A 62 -20.03 -21.24 -6.30
N LYS A 63 -19.73 -21.92 -7.41
CA LYS A 63 -20.15 -23.32 -7.66
C LYS A 63 -19.14 -24.33 -7.11
N LYS A 64 -19.61 -25.17 -6.15
CA LYS A 64 -19.10 -26.47 -5.65
C LYS A 64 -17.64 -26.59 -5.22
N LYS A 65 -17.40 -27.46 -4.21
CA LYS A 65 -16.08 -27.98 -3.78
C LYS A 65 -15.22 -28.37 -5.00
N GLN A 66 -14.35 -27.47 -5.43
CA GLN A 66 -13.36 -27.75 -6.47
C GLN A 66 -12.04 -28.11 -5.81
N ASN A 67 -11.27 -28.99 -6.46
CA ASN A 67 -9.92 -29.30 -6.00
C ASN A 67 -9.06 -28.00 -6.01
N PRO A 68 -8.60 -27.53 -4.83
CA PRO A 68 -7.91 -26.24 -4.73
C PRO A 68 -6.53 -26.24 -5.41
N HIS A 69 -6.03 -27.38 -5.86
CA HIS A 69 -4.76 -27.52 -6.58
C HIS A 69 -4.91 -27.39 -8.11
N ARG A 70 -6.14 -27.39 -8.63
CA ARG A 70 -6.34 -27.26 -10.07
C ARG A 70 -5.93 -25.86 -10.55
N ARG A 71 -5.11 -25.76 -11.61
CA ARG A 71 -4.60 -24.48 -12.13
C ARG A 71 -5.69 -23.45 -12.40
N LEU A 72 -6.82 -23.86 -12.96
CA LEU A 72 -7.98 -23.00 -13.18
C LEU A 72 -8.58 -22.44 -11.88
N VAL A 73 -8.59 -23.22 -10.80
CA VAL A 73 -9.09 -22.77 -9.50
C VAL A 73 -8.15 -21.72 -8.89
N GLN A 74 -6.83 -21.93 -9.02
CA GLN A 74 -5.85 -20.90 -8.59
C GLN A 74 -5.98 -19.63 -9.45
N PHE A 75 -6.09 -19.77 -10.77
CA PHE A 75 -6.30 -18.62 -11.66
C PHE A 75 -7.55 -17.84 -11.26
N ASN A 76 -8.66 -18.53 -10.95
CA ASN A 76 -9.88 -17.87 -10.48
C ASN A 76 -9.68 -17.08 -9.19
N TYR A 77 -8.87 -17.56 -8.22
CA TYR A 77 -8.57 -16.79 -7.02
C TYR A 77 -7.78 -15.51 -7.32
N TYR A 78 -6.82 -15.58 -8.25
CA TYR A 78 -6.10 -14.38 -8.72
C TYR A 78 -7.05 -13.40 -9.41
N TRP A 79 -7.82 -13.92 -10.34
CA TRP A 79 -8.78 -13.13 -11.11
C TRP A 79 -9.81 -12.44 -10.23
N GLU A 80 -10.39 -13.16 -9.29
CA GLU A 80 -11.37 -12.62 -8.35
C GLU A 80 -10.76 -11.56 -7.45
N SER A 81 -9.57 -11.79 -6.93
CA SER A 81 -8.86 -10.80 -6.11
C SER A 81 -8.60 -9.50 -6.87
N PHE A 82 -8.19 -9.59 -8.13
CA PHE A 82 -7.94 -8.44 -8.99
C PHE A 82 -9.24 -7.74 -9.41
N SER A 83 -10.19 -8.49 -9.98
CA SER A 83 -11.41 -7.92 -10.54
C SER A 83 -12.30 -7.25 -9.49
N ILE A 84 -12.44 -7.85 -8.29
CA ILE A 84 -13.25 -7.27 -7.21
C ILE A 84 -12.61 -5.98 -6.70
N THR A 85 -11.29 -5.94 -6.55
CA THR A 85 -10.62 -4.74 -6.09
C THR A 85 -10.92 -3.55 -7.00
N LEU A 86 -10.84 -3.73 -8.31
CA LEU A 86 -11.14 -2.68 -9.28
C LEU A 86 -12.63 -2.39 -9.38
N SER A 87 -13.46 -3.42 -9.52
CA SER A 87 -14.88 -3.25 -9.83
C SER A 87 -15.71 -2.71 -8.67
N LEU A 88 -15.40 -3.07 -7.42
CA LEU A 88 -16.09 -2.52 -6.26
C LEU A 88 -15.84 -1.02 -6.11
N GLN A 89 -14.59 -0.62 -6.28
CA GLN A 89 -14.20 0.79 -6.19
C GLN A 89 -14.89 1.61 -7.28
N LEU A 90 -14.84 1.12 -8.53
CA LEU A 90 -15.52 1.78 -9.65
C LEU A 90 -17.02 1.85 -9.44
N THR A 91 -17.65 0.78 -8.95
CA THR A 91 -19.09 0.76 -8.69
C THR A 91 -19.48 1.79 -7.64
N LEU A 92 -18.70 1.89 -6.57
CA LEU A 92 -18.92 2.91 -5.54
C LEU A 92 -18.76 4.32 -6.11
N TYR A 93 -17.75 4.54 -6.94
CA TYR A 93 -17.55 5.78 -7.68
C TYR A 93 -18.76 6.16 -8.55
N LEU A 94 -19.24 5.23 -9.36
CA LEU A 94 -20.39 5.44 -10.22
C LEU A 94 -21.67 5.76 -9.41
N ILE A 95 -21.89 5.05 -8.32
CA ILE A 95 -23.01 5.34 -7.41
C ILE A 95 -22.93 6.78 -6.90
N ILE A 96 -21.77 7.21 -6.43
CA ILE A 96 -21.57 8.54 -5.87
C ILE A 96 -21.78 9.61 -6.94
N ILE A 97 -21.25 9.44 -8.15
CA ILE A 97 -21.49 10.37 -9.27
C ILE A 97 -22.98 10.48 -9.58
N ILE A 98 -23.68 9.36 -9.69
CA ILE A 98 -25.11 9.35 -9.99
C ILE A 98 -25.90 10.05 -8.89
N LEU A 99 -25.64 9.73 -7.62
CA LEU A 99 -26.34 10.31 -6.48
C LEU A 99 -26.03 11.82 -6.33
N ASN A 100 -24.81 12.26 -6.63
CA ASN A 100 -24.45 13.67 -6.68
C ASN A 100 -25.20 14.40 -7.79
N LYS A 101 -25.32 13.81 -8.98
CA LYS A 101 -26.04 14.41 -10.11
C LYS A 101 -27.51 14.69 -9.77
N TYR A 102 -28.13 13.83 -8.97
CA TYR A 102 -29.51 13.99 -8.51
C TYR A 102 -29.63 14.72 -7.16
N HIS A 103 -28.55 15.33 -6.66
CA HIS A 103 -28.51 16.06 -5.38
C HIS A 103 -28.91 15.22 -4.16
N ILE A 104 -28.82 13.88 -4.23
CA ILE A 104 -29.15 12.96 -3.14
C ILE A 104 -28.01 12.90 -2.12
N LEU A 105 -26.74 12.95 -2.57
CA LEU A 105 -25.55 12.95 -1.71
C LEU A 105 -25.06 14.38 -1.41
N THR A 106 -25.92 15.21 -0.84
CA THR A 106 -25.56 16.59 -0.46
C THR A 106 -25.02 16.69 0.98
N ASN A 107 -24.87 15.56 1.68
CA ASN A 107 -24.73 15.53 3.11
C ASN A 107 -23.54 14.65 3.54
N THR A 108 -22.73 15.16 4.47
CA THR A 108 -21.62 14.46 5.13
C THR A 108 -21.98 13.05 5.60
N PHE A 109 -23.22 12.83 6.05
CA PHE A 109 -23.70 11.52 6.54
C PHE A 109 -23.57 10.41 5.47
N TRP A 110 -23.99 10.65 4.24
CA TRP A 110 -23.95 9.66 3.18
C TRP A 110 -22.52 9.32 2.73
N ILE A 111 -21.67 10.35 2.69
CA ILE A 111 -20.24 10.13 2.39
C ILE A 111 -19.55 9.35 3.51
N ALA A 112 -19.85 9.69 4.76
CA ALA A 112 -19.33 8.93 5.91
C ALA A 112 -19.79 7.46 5.87
N LEU A 113 -21.07 7.22 5.53
CA LEU A 113 -21.61 5.87 5.39
C LEU A 113 -20.93 5.10 4.25
N ALA A 114 -20.68 5.74 3.10
CA ALA A 114 -19.95 5.14 1.98
C ALA A 114 -18.50 4.82 2.37
N THR A 115 -17.82 5.72 3.08
CA THR A 115 -16.47 5.49 3.61
C THR A 115 -16.46 4.32 4.60
N LEU A 116 -17.40 4.27 5.54
CA LEU A 116 -17.53 3.14 6.48
C LEU A 116 -17.80 1.81 5.75
N TYR A 117 -18.68 1.82 4.75
CA TYR A 117 -18.91 0.61 3.95
C TYR A 117 -17.65 0.19 3.19
N SER A 118 -16.89 1.12 2.64
CA SER A 118 -15.64 0.83 1.94
C SER A 118 -14.62 0.09 2.82
N LEU A 119 -14.59 0.36 4.14
CA LEU A 119 -13.69 -0.32 5.08
C LEU A 119 -13.98 -1.83 5.18
N ILE A 120 -15.20 -2.26 4.97
CA ILE A 120 -15.62 -3.65 5.17
C ILE A 120 -15.93 -4.39 3.87
N MET A 121 -16.19 -3.70 2.76
CA MET A 121 -16.66 -4.30 1.50
C MET A 121 -15.69 -5.33 0.89
N TYR A 122 -14.40 -5.25 1.23
CA TYR A 122 -13.39 -6.17 0.72
C TYR A 122 -13.17 -7.43 1.58
N ILE A 123 -13.79 -7.52 2.76
CA ILE A 123 -13.67 -8.68 3.67
C ILE A 123 -14.01 -10.01 2.96
N PRO A 124 -15.11 -10.11 2.18
CA PRO A 124 -15.43 -11.33 1.46
C PRO A 124 -14.34 -11.75 0.47
N MET A 125 -13.85 -10.83 -0.35
CA MET A 125 -12.76 -11.08 -1.31
C MET A 125 -11.48 -11.53 -0.58
N ALA A 126 -11.07 -10.83 0.46
CA ALA A 126 -9.87 -11.18 1.22
C ALA A 126 -9.96 -12.61 1.79
N LYS A 127 -11.13 -13.02 2.29
CA LYS A 127 -11.33 -14.34 2.91
C LYS A 127 -11.58 -15.46 1.90
N LEU A 128 -12.31 -15.21 0.82
CA LEU A 128 -12.75 -16.25 -0.12
C LEU A 128 -11.80 -16.44 -1.31
N ALA A 129 -11.09 -15.39 -1.72
CA ALA A 129 -10.19 -15.41 -2.87
C ALA A 129 -8.72 -15.20 -2.48
N LEU A 130 -8.34 -14.01 -2.02
CA LEU A 130 -6.94 -13.64 -1.74
C LEU A 130 -6.27 -14.64 -0.80
N SER A 131 -6.94 -15.01 0.29
CA SER A 131 -6.40 -15.96 1.28
C SER A 131 -6.22 -17.38 0.74
N LYS A 132 -6.79 -17.72 -0.41
CA LYS A 132 -6.65 -19.04 -1.07
C LYS A 132 -5.48 -19.10 -2.05
N ILE A 133 -4.82 -17.99 -2.34
CA ILE A 133 -3.62 -17.95 -3.17
C ILE A 133 -2.51 -18.74 -2.48
N LYS A 134 -1.86 -19.67 -3.22
CA LYS A 134 -0.83 -20.57 -2.67
C LYS A 134 0.59 -20.18 -3.03
N SER A 135 0.80 -19.62 -4.22
CA SER A 135 2.12 -19.20 -4.69
C SER A 135 2.68 -18.06 -3.85
N THR A 136 3.94 -18.15 -3.42
CA THR A 136 4.63 -17.07 -2.68
C THR A 136 4.66 -15.78 -3.49
N TRP A 137 5.02 -15.86 -4.77
CA TRP A 137 5.03 -14.68 -5.65
C TRP A 137 3.63 -14.09 -5.87
N GLY A 138 2.60 -14.94 -5.99
CA GLY A 138 1.22 -14.46 -6.04
C GLY A 138 0.80 -13.76 -4.76
N ARG A 139 1.24 -14.24 -3.60
CA ARG A 139 1.00 -13.59 -2.29
C ARG A 139 1.78 -12.29 -2.10
N ILE A 140 2.82 -12.04 -2.88
CA ILE A 140 3.57 -10.78 -2.91
C ILE A 140 2.95 -9.80 -3.91
N LEU A 141 2.75 -10.23 -5.16
CA LEU A 141 2.34 -9.35 -6.26
C LEU A 141 0.88 -8.87 -6.13
N PHE A 142 -0.04 -9.75 -5.69
CA PHE A 142 -1.45 -9.36 -5.58
C PHE A 142 -1.72 -8.36 -4.46
N PRO A 143 -1.20 -8.50 -3.24
CA PRO A 143 -1.28 -7.44 -2.23
C PRO A 143 -0.71 -6.10 -2.70
N ALA A 144 0.43 -6.09 -3.38
CA ALA A 144 0.98 -4.88 -3.95
C ALA A 144 0.02 -4.22 -4.95
N SER A 145 -0.55 -4.99 -5.89
CA SER A 145 -1.53 -4.47 -6.85
C SER A 145 -2.81 -3.97 -6.18
N ILE A 146 -3.28 -4.65 -5.12
CA ILE A 146 -4.45 -4.22 -4.33
C ILE A 146 -4.16 -2.90 -3.63
N MET A 147 -2.99 -2.76 -3.01
CA MET A 147 -2.57 -1.52 -2.35
C MET A 147 -2.59 -0.36 -3.35
N PHE A 148 -1.93 -0.51 -4.50
CA PHE A 148 -1.93 0.53 -5.53
C PHE A 148 -3.34 0.88 -6.01
N SER A 149 -4.19 -0.11 -6.28
CA SER A 149 -5.57 0.14 -6.68
C SER A 149 -6.34 0.93 -5.64
N LEU A 150 -6.19 0.62 -4.36
CA LEU A 150 -6.87 1.31 -3.26
C LEU A 150 -6.33 2.72 -3.03
N LEU A 151 -5.01 2.91 -3.16
CA LEU A 151 -4.38 4.22 -2.97
C LEU A 151 -4.69 5.18 -4.12
N LEU A 152 -4.79 4.67 -5.36
CA LEU A 152 -5.06 5.50 -6.55
C LEU A 152 -6.54 5.81 -6.75
N SER A 153 -7.45 4.96 -6.28
CA SER A 153 -8.87 5.05 -6.62
C SER A 153 -9.79 5.57 -5.51
N ALA A 154 -9.34 5.55 -4.27
CA ALA A 154 -10.19 5.92 -3.14
C ALA A 154 -10.41 7.43 -2.95
N PRO A 155 -9.45 8.32 -3.23
CA PRO A 155 -9.45 9.66 -2.65
C PRO A 155 -10.38 10.65 -3.35
N ASP A 156 -10.32 10.73 -4.67
CA ASP A 156 -11.00 11.83 -5.41
C ASP A 156 -12.50 11.62 -5.57
N THR A 157 -12.98 10.43 -5.27
CA THR A 157 -14.35 10.03 -5.48
C THR A 157 -15.36 10.78 -4.61
N PHE A 158 -14.91 11.24 -3.43
CA PHE A 158 -15.79 11.79 -2.40
C PHE A 158 -15.76 13.31 -2.30
N THR A 159 -14.89 14.00 -3.05
CA THR A 159 -14.63 15.43 -2.88
C THR A 159 -15.57 16.37 -3.65
N TYR A 160 -16.53 15.84 -4.41
CA TYR A 160 -17.33 16.62 -5.36
C TYR A 160 -18.56 17.33 -4.78
N THR A 161 -18.79 17.27 -3.47
CA THR A 161 -19.97 17.95 -2.88
C THR A 161 -19.56 19.13 -1.99
N LYS A 162 -20.18 20.31 -2.21
CA LYS A 162 -19.86 21.57 -1.53
C LYS A 162 -20.16 21.64 -0.01
N LYS A 163 -20.57 20.54 0.64
CA LYS A 163 -20.97 20.53 2.06
C LYS A 163 -20.48 19.29 2.82
N ILE A 164 -19.26 18.83 2.54
CA ILE A 164 -18.67 17.71 3.26
C ILE A 164 -17.78 18.27 4.37
N ALA A 165 -17.75 17.61 5.53
CA ALA A 165 -16.87 17.97 6.62
C ALA A 165 -15.39 17.81 6.23
N ASP A 166 -14.54 18.78 6.56
CA ASP A 166 -13.13 18.85 6.16
C ASP A 166 -12.34 17.60 6.55
N TRP A 167 -12.59 17.04 7.74
CA TRP A 167 -11.93 15.81 8.20
C TRP A 167 -12.18 14.63 7.27
N LEU A 168 -13.37 14.54 6.66
CA LEU A 168 -13.71 13.46 5.74
C LEU A 168 -13.06 13.67 4.37
N ILE A 169 -12.94 14.93 3.94
CA ILE A 169 -12.19 15.31 2.74
C ILE A 169 -10.73 14.91 2.93
N ILE A 170 -10.09 15.33 4.03
CA ILE A 170 -8.70 14.99 4.34
C ILE A 170 -8.50 13.48 4.35
N LEU A 171 -9.35 12.73 5.05
CA LEU A 171 -9.27 11.27 5.18
C LEU A 171 -9.30 10.55 3.83
N ASN A 172 -10.13 11.02 2.91
CA ASN A 172 -10.30 10.40 1.59
C ASN A 172 -9.26 10.93 0.59
N THR A 173 -9.02 12.24 0.52
CA THR A 173 -8.07 12.85 -0.43
C THR A 173 -6.62 12.42 -0.17
N SER A 174 -6.23 12.22 1.10
CA SER A 174 -4.92 11.66 1.43
C SER A 174 -4.79 10.15 1.15
N GLY A 175 -5.87 9.46 0.75
CA GLY A 175 -5.88 8.00 0.60
C GLY A 175 -5.81 7.23 1.93
N PHE A 176 -5.95 7.90 3.09
CA PHE A 176 -5.83 7.30 4.41
C PHE A 176 -6.87 6.19 4.63
N SER A 177 -8.11 6.39 4.15
CA SER A 177 -9.16 5.36 4.14
C SER A 177 -8.75 4.12 3.34
N GLY A 178 -8.12 4.30 2.17
CA GLY A 178 -7.58 3.21 1.35
C GLY A 178 -6.50 2.41 2.07
N GLY A 179 -5.61 3.10 2.80
CA GLY A 179 -4.60 2.46 3.64
C GLY A 179 -5.20 1.59 4.75
N ILE A 180 -6.24 2.07 5.45
CA ILE A 180 -6.95 1.29 6.47
C ILE A 180 -7.61 0.05 5.84
N ILE A 181 -8.28 0.21 4.70
CA ILE A 181 -8.89 -0.91 3.95
C ILE A 181 -7.82 -1.96 3.65
N PHE A 182 -6.66 -1.54 3.15
CA PHE A 182 -5.56 -2.43 2.83
C PHE A 182 -5.07 -3.21 4.07
N VAL A 183 -4.88 -2.55 5.20
CA VAL A 183 -4.51 -3.20 6.47
C VAL A 183 -5.52 -4.29 6.86
N ILE A 184 -6.83 -4.01 6.75
CA ILE A 184 -7.89 -4.98 7.06
C ILE A 184 -7.80 -6.21 6.12
N ILE A 185 -7.63 -5.98 4.81
CA ILE A 185 -7.47 -7.05 3.81
C ILE A 185 -6.27 -7.91 4.16
N MET A 186 -5.13 -7.30 4.47
CA MET A 186 -3.89 -8.01 4.77
C MET A 186 -3.93 -8.76 6.09
N LEU A 187 -4.59 -8.24 7.13
CA LEU A 187 -4.81 -8.99 8.37
C LEU A 187 -5.54 -10.31 8.10
N ILE A 188 -6.60 -10.26 7.27
CA ILE A 188 -7.37 -11.44 6.92
C ILE A 188 -6.53 -12.42 6.10
N ALA A 189 -5.83 -11.94 5.06
CA ALA A 189 -5.04 -12.78 4.18
C ALA A 189 -3.88 -13.45 4.91
N MET A 190 -3.08 -12.68 5.65
CA MET A 190 -1.90 -13.16 6.38
C MET A 190 -2.27 -14.16 7.48
N HIS A 191 -3.35 -13.90 8.23
CA HIS A 191 -3.85 -14.85 9.21
C HIS A 191 -4.21 -16.20 8.56
N ASN A 192 -4.90 -16.18 7.41
CA ASN A 192 -5.25 -17.40 6.68
C ASN A 192 -4.03 -18.08 6.02
N TRP A 193 -2.96 -17.36 5.75
CA TRP A 193 -1.67 -17.93 5.30
C TRP A 193 -0.81 -18.45 6.44
N GLY A 194 -1.32 -18.39 7.68
CA GLY A 194 -0.67 -18.94 8.89
C GLY A 194 0.41 -18.02 9.48
N PHE A 195 0.29 -16.71 9.28
CA PHE A 195 1.17 -15.74 9.93
C PHE A 195 0.46 -15.10 11.14
N GLN A 196 1.23 -14.81 12.17
CA GLN A 196 0.77 -14.07 13.34
C GLN A 196 0.77 -12.58 13.05
N VAL A 197 -0.10 -11.82 13.70
CA VAL A 197 -0.10 -10.35 13.64
C VAL A 197 1.25 -9.83 14.14
N PRO A 198 1.85 -8.81 13.50
CA PRO A 198 3.15 -8.29 13.91
C PRO A 198 3.10 -7.71 15.33
N ASN A 199 4.20 -7.79 16.03
CA ASN A 199 4.34 -7.19 17.34
C ASN A 199 4.34 -5.65 17.26
N TRP A 200 3.71 -5.05 18.25
CA TRP A 200 3.71 -3.59 18.46
C TRP A 200 4.77 -3.17 19.48
N ARG A 201 5.22 -4.12 20.31
CA ARG A 201 6.20 -3.89 21.37
C ARG A 201 7.59 -4.29 20.92
N ILE A 202 8.59 -3.57 21.43
CA ILE A 202 9.99 -3.89 21.19
C ILE A 202 10.32 -5.23 21.86
N SER A 203 11.12 -6.05 21.19
CA SER A 203 11.63 -7.33 21.71
C SER A 203 12.36 -7.13 23.03
N LYS A 204 12.09 -8.01 23.99
CA LYS A 204 12.82 -8.03 25.27
C LYS A 204 14.32 -8.36 25.11
N ARG A 205 14.72 -8.94 23.99
CA ARG A 205 16.10 -9.24 23.63
C ARG A 205 16.83 -8.07 22.96
N ALA A 206 16.10 -7.07 22.46
CA ALA A 206 16.71 -5.90 21.84
C ALA A 206 17.47 -5.07 22.90
N SER A 207 18.72 -4.79 22.63
CA SER A 207 19.55 -3.93 23.50
C SER A 207 19.02 -2.49 23.47
N LYS A 208 18.86 -1.89 24.65
CA LYS A 208 18.44 -0.49 24.77
C LYS A 208 19.42 0.47 24.07
N ALA A 209 20.72 0.17 24.10
CA ALA A 209 21.75 0.96 23.41
C ALA A 209 21.56 0.92 21.90
N ILE A 210 21.29 -0.27 21.31
CA ILE A 210 21.04 -0.41 19.87
C ILE A 210 19.72 0.28 19.49
N ILE A 211 18.67 0.20 20.31
CA ILE A 211 17.42 0.94 20.08
C ILE A 211 17.70 2.45 20.12
N GLY A 212 18.54 2.93 21.04
CA GLY A 212 18.98 4.32 21.07
C GLY A 212 19.71 4.75 19.79
N ILE A 213 20.60 3.90 19.26
CA ILE A 213 21.30 4.13 17.97
C ILE A 213 20.28 4.17 16.82
N ILE A 214 19.31 3.26 16.78
CA ILE A 214 18.24 3.26 15.77
C ILE A 214 17.45 4.59 15.82
N LEU A 215 17.03 5.02 17.01
CA LEU A 215 16.28 6.26 17.17
C LEU A 215 17.10 7.49 16.74
N LEU A 216 18.39 7.54 17.11
CA LEU A 216 19.30 8.61 16.68
C LEU A 216 19.44 8.61 15.15
N PHE A 217 19.64 7.45 14.53
CA PHE A 217 19.70 7.32 13.08
C PHE A 217 18.42 7.84 12.41
N ILE A 218 17.25 7.47 12.93
CA ILE A 218 15.94 7.95 12.44
C ILE A 218 15.86 9.47 12.50
N ILE A 219 16.19 10.07 13.66
CA ILE A 219 16.14 11.53 13.85
C ILE A 219 17.07 12.23 12.85
N VAL A 220 18.30 11.77 12.72
CA VAL A 220 19.28 12.38 11.80
C VAL A 220 18.81 12.27 10.35
N LYS A 221 18.33 11.09 9.93
CA LYS A 221 17.83 10.88 8.57
C LYS A 221 16.59 11.72 8.26
N CYS A 222 15.65 11.83 9.19
CA CYS A 222 14.45 12.66 9.00
C CYS A 222 14.77 14.15 8.93
N LEU A 223 15.64 14.64 9.81
CA LEU A 223 16.07 16.04 9.79
C LEU A 223 16.81 16.35 8.49
N PHE A 224 17.70 15.47 8.07
CA PHE A 224 18.47 15.65 6.83
C PHE A 224 17.54 15.65 5.62
N ASN A 225 16.67 14.65 5.49
CA ASN A 225 15.73 14.53 4.37
C ASN A 225 14.75 15.72 4.26
N GLY A 226 14.30 16.26 5.40
CA GLY A 226 13.29 17.32 5.40
C GLY A 226 13.86 18.73 5.32
N PHE A 227 15.03 18.97 5.90
CA PHE A 227 15.48 20.33 6.16
C PHE A 227 16.87 20.65 5.61
N ASN A 228 17.61 19.69 5.06
CA ASN A 228 18.86 19.99 4.39
C ASN A 228 18.58 20.58 2.99
N ALA A 229 19.11 21.78 2.75
CA ALA A 229 18.94 22.54 1.51
C ALA A 229 20.29 22.79 0.81
N SER A 230 21.23 21.87 0.96
CA SER A 230 22.56 21.99 0.36
C SER A 230 22.56 21.69 -1.12
N GLU A 231 23.34 22.46 -1.88
CA GLU A 231 23.57 22.27 -3.31
C GLU A 231 25.02 21.83 -3.62
N SER A 232 25.83 21.62 -2.56
CA SER A 232 27.24 21.24 -2.68
C SER A 232 27.77 20.57 -1.42
N TRP A 233 28.87 19.83 -1.53
CA TRP A 233 29.55 19.20 -0.39
C TRP A 233 30.05 20.18 0.65
N THR A 234 30.41 21.39 0.24
CA THR A 234 30.88 22.44 1.16
C THR A 234 29.76 23.03 2.01
N SER A 235 28.53 22.98 1.55
CA SER A 235 27.36 23.51 2.25
C SER A 235 26.54 22.46 3.01
N ILE A 236 26.87 21.18 2.89
CA ILE A 236 26.04 20.06 3.40
C ILE A 236 25.76 20.09 4.91
N LEU A 237 26.66 20.68 5.69
CA LEU A 237 26.52 20.82 7.15
C LEU A 237 25.95 22.17 7.57
N THR A 238 25.90 23.16 6.68
CA THR A 238 25.59 24.56 7.02
C THR A 238 24.30 25.07 6.36
N SER A 239 23.85 24.46 5.24
CA SER A 239 22.63 24.88 4.57
C SER A 239 21.42 24.08 5.10
N TRP A 240 20.64 24.75 5.96
CA TRP A 240 19.41 24.20 6.51
C TRP A 240 18.26 25.16 6.28
N ASP A 241 17.14 24.65 5.77
CA ASP A 241 15.91 25.42 5.59
C ASP A 241 14.78 24.83 6.43
N PHE A 242 14.27 25.60 7.38
CA PHE A 242 13.17 25.23 8.27
C PHE A 242 11.84 25.88 7.88
N HIS A 243 11.74 26.43 6.67
CA HIS A 243 10.48 26.95 6.18
C HIS A 243 9.49 25.83 5.91
N LEU A 244 8.25 26.06 6.31
CA LEU A 244 7.17 25.10 6.10
C LEU A 244 6.29 25.53 4.93
N ALA A 245 5.83 24.58 4.16
CA ALA A 245 4.86 24.80 3.08
C ALA A 245 3.52 25.33 3.64
N LYS A 246 2.81 26.13 2.83
CA LYS A 246 1.55 26.76 3.25
C LYS A 246 0.42 25.77 3.54
N SER A 247 0.41 24.62 2.88
CA SER A 247 -0.63 23.60 3.03
C SER A 247 0.02 22.24 3.30
N ILE A 248 0.04 21.82 4.56
CA ILE A 248 0.74 20.61 5.02
C ILE A 248 -0.19 19.50 5.50
N THR A 249 -1.49 19.79 5.68
CA THR A 249 -2.41 18.81 6.30
C THR A 249 -2.55 17.54 5.48
N ILE A 250 -2.89 17.65 4.18
CA ILE A 250 -3.04 16.48 3.31
C ILE A 250 -1.70 15.74 3.13
N PRO A 251 -0.56 16.41 2.85
CA PRO A 251 0.75 15.78 2.81
C PRO A 251 1.14 15.00 4.09
N ILE A 252 0.81 15.51 5.28
CA ILE A 252 1.06 14.80 6.55
C ILE A 252 0.24 13.51 6.62
N PHE A 253 -1.06 13.57 6.31
CA PHE A 253 -1.92 12.37 6.32
C PHE A 253 -1.49 11.35 5.25
N ASP A 254 -1.03 11.83 4.09
CA ASP A 254 -0.47 10.98 3.04
C ASP A 254 0.81 10.27 3.50
N SER A 255 1.73 11.00 4.15
CA SER A 255 2.95 10.44 4.75
C SER A 255 2.66 9.39 5.83
N ILE A 256 1.72 9.69 6.72
CA ILE A 256 1.29 8.73 7.74
C ILE A 256 0.68 7.49 7.10
N LYS A 257 -0.16 7.66 6.07
CA LYS A 257 -0.73 6.54 5.31
C LYS A 257 0.37 5.70 4.65
N ALA A 258 1.33 6.32 3.97
CA ALA A 258 2.47 5.62 3.38
C ALA A 258 3.20 4.80 4.45
N GLY A 259 3.57 5.43 5.57
CA GLY A 259 4.26 4.76 6.66
C GLY A 259 3.53 3.54 7.21
N PHE A 260 2.21 3.54 7.37
CA PHE A 260 1.54 2.34 7.87
C PHE A 260 1.15 1.35 6.76
N ALA A 261 0.65 1.79 5.61
CA ALA A 261 0.16 0.88 4.57
C ALA A 261 1.32 0.17 3.86
N GLU A 262 2.39 0.90 3.52
CA GLU A 262 3.55 0.34 2.83
C GLU A 262 4.39 -0.55 3.76
N GLU A 263 4.58 -0.17 5.03
CA GLU A 263 5.26 -1.04 5.99
C GLU A 263 4.42 -2.29 6.31
N TRP A 264 3.09 -2.17 6.29
CA TRP A 264 2.23 -3.33 6.42
C TRP A 264 2.37 -4.31 5.24
N LEU A 265 2.45 -3.77 4.01
CA LEU A 265 2.77 -4.58 2.83
C LEU A 265 4.15 -5.19 2.94
N MET A 266 5.18 -4.37 3.18
CA MET A 266 6.56 -4.82 3.06
C MET A 266 7.01 -5.65 4.27
N ARG A 267 6.83 -5.16 5.51
CA ARG A 267 7.38 -5.84 6.71
C ARG A 267 6.47 -6.96 7.20
N PHE A 268 5.15 -6.75 7.19
CA PHE A 268 4.23 -7.81 7.63
C PHE A 268 3.96 -8.84 6.53
N CYS A 269 3.82 -8.45 5.27
CA CYS A 269 3.50 -9.39 4.20
C CYS A 269 4.78 -9.88 3.49
N VAL A 270 5.45 -9.02 2.72
CA VAL A 270 6.54 -9.41 1.81
C VAL A 270 7.71 -10.03 2.56
N LEU A 271 8.25 -9.34 3.57
CA LEU A 271 9.41 -9.82 4.32
C LEU A 271 9.15 -11.18 5.01
N ASN A 272 7.98 -11.36 5.65
CA ASN A 272 7.63 -12.63 6.28
C ASN A 272 7.46 -13.78 5.25
N LEU A 273 6.94 -13.49 4.07
CA LEU A 273 6.87 -14.46 2.96
C LEU A 273 8.26 -14.81 2.44
N LEU A 274 9.16 -13.83 2.30
CA LEU A 274 10.54 -14.02 1.87
C LEU A 274 11.33 -14.81 2.92
N LEU A 275 11.19 -14.51 4.20
CA LEU A 275 11.81 -15.30 5.28
C LEU A 275 11.35 -16.76 5.23
N ARG A 276 10.06 -17.03 4.98
CA ARG A 276 9.57 -18.39 4.80
C ARG A 276 10.10 -19.04 3.51
N TYR A 277 10.23 -18.27 2.44
CA TYR A 277 10.77 -18.74 1.17
C TYR A 277 12.25 -19.11 1.26
N PHE A 278 13.07 -18.28 1.94
CA PHE A 278 14.50 -18.50 2.13
C PHE A 278 14.84 -19.34 3.36
N LYS A 279 13.88 -19.99 4.02
CA LYS A 279 14.08 -20.74 5.28
C LYS A 279 15.24 -21.73 5.24
N ASN A 280 15.49 -22.36 4.11
CA ASN A 280 16.55 -23.37 3.95
C ASN A 280 17.85 -22.81 3.36
N TYR A 281 17.96 -21.49 3.16
CA TYR A 281 19.18 -20.86 2.63
C TYR A 281 20.12 -20.47 3.78
N HIS A 282 21.41 -20.61 3.57
CA HIS A 282 22.46 -20.32 4.57
C HIS A 282 22.33 -18.90 5.16
N ASN A 283 22.05 -17.89 4.31
CA ASN A 283 21.92 -16.49 4.73
C ASN A 283 20.46 -16.00 4.60
N GLN A 284 19.51 -16.77 5.16
CA GLN A 284 18.08 -16.49 5.10
C GLN A 284 17.73 -15.01 5.36
N ILE A 285 18.23 -14.43 6.47
CA ILE A 285 17.94 -13.05 6.87
C ILE A 285 18.45 -12.07 5.82
N LEU A 286 19.71 -12.24 5.38
CA LEU A 286 20.31 -11.36 4.38
C LEU A 286 19.52 -11.38 3.06
N TRP A 287 19.22 -12.57 2.55
CA TRP A 287 18.45 -12.68 1.29
C TRP A 287 17.03 -12.11 1.41
N ALA A 288 16.40 -12.31 2.57
CA ALA A 288 15.06 -11.74 2.80
C ALA A 288 15.09 -10.21 2.84
N VAL A 289 16.06 -9.61 3.55
CA VAL A 289 16.23 -8.15 3.65
C VAL A 289 16.56 -7.54 2.30
N LEU A 290 17.52 -8.12 1.56
CA LEU A 290 17.88 -7.63 0.23
C LEU A 290 16.71 -7.71 -0.75
N SER A 291 16.01 -8.84 -0.79
CA SER A 291 14.85 -9.00 -1.68
C SER A 291 13.71 -8.06 -1.32
N ASP A 292 13.46 -7.84 -0.03
CA ASP A 292 12.42 -6.94 0.47
C ASP A 292 12.68 -5.49 0.05
N GLY A 293 13.90 -4.98 0.28
CA GLY A 293 14.25 -3.63 -0.15
C GLY A 293 14.28 -3.45 -1.67
N LEU A 294 14.75 -4.46 -2.43
CA LEU A 294 14.69 -4.44 -3.90
C LEU A 294 13.25 -4.36 -4.39
N ILE A 295 12.35 -5.16 -3.84
CA ILE A 295 10.92 -5.10 -4.17
C ILE A 295 10.36 -3.72 -3.82
N PHE A 296 10.71 -3.18 -2.65
CA PHE A 296 10.26 -1.85 -2.24
C PHE A 296 10.70 -0.76 -3.21
N GLY A 297 11.98 -0.74 -3.61
CA GLY A 297 12.47 0.17 -4.63
C GLY A 297 11.74 0.00 -5.98
N LEU A 298 11.52 -1.25 -6.42
CA LEU A 298 10.80 -1.53 -7.67
C LEU A 298 9.33 -1.07 -7.64
N LEU A 299 8.66 -1.11 -6.51
CA LEU A 299 7.28 -0.60 -6.39
C LEU A 299 7.19 0.91 -6.69
N HIS A 300 8.25 1.67 -6.45
CA HIS A 300 8.31 3.10 -6.78
C HIS A 300 8.43 3.37 -8.29
N SER A 301 8.64 2.34 -9.14
CA SER A 301 8.62 2.51 -10.60
C SER A 301 7.28 3.03 -11.14
N THR A 302 6.18 2.87 -10.40
CA THR A 302 4.88 3.46 -10.75
C THR A 302 4.93 5.00 -10.85
N ASN A 303 5.91 5.64 -10.20
CA ASN A 303 6.10 7.08 -10.23
C ASN A 303 6.60 7.62 -11.58
N PHE A 304 7.05 6.74 -12.50
CA PHE A 304 7.27 7.12 -13.90
C PHE A 304 6.03 7.72 -14.58
N LEU A 305 4.84 7.47 -14.03
CA LEU A 305 3.59 8.03 -14.55
C LEU A 305 3.41 9.52 -14.19
N ASN A 306 4.08 10.00 -13.12
CA ASN A 306 3.80 11.30 -12.51
C ASN A 306 5.03 12.20 -12.35
N GLN A 307 6.24 11.67 -12.57
CA GLN A 307 7.49 12.43 -12.41
C GLN A 307 8.54 12.03 -13.47
N SER A 308 9.63 12.79 -13.57
CA SER A 308 10.70 12.52 -14.53
C SER A 308 11.37 11.17 -14.30
N ALA A 309 11.94 10.59 -15.37
CA ALA A 309 12.65 9.32 -15.27
C ALA A 309 13.84 9.41 -14.28
N SER A 310 14.57 10.52 -14.27
CA SER A 310 15.70 10.72 -13.36
C SER A 310 15.23 10.77 -11.89
N ALA A 311 14.17 11.50 -11.59
CA ALA A 311 13.59 11.56 -10.24
C ALA A 311 13.07 10.19 -9.78
N THR A 312 12.40 9.46 -10.68
CA THR A 312 11.89 8.11 -10.36
C THR A 312 13.04 7.13 -10.08
N LEU A 313 14.09 7.13 -10.89
CA LEU A 313 15.25 6.26 -10.66
C LEU A 313 15.98 6.60 -9.36
N GLN A 314 16.14 7.89 -9.05
CA GLN A 314 16.70 8.34 -7.78
C GLN A 314 15.86 7.86 -6.60
N GLN A 315 14.54 8.02 -6.68
CA GLN A 315 13.60 7.56 -5.66
C GLN A 315 13.64 6.04 -5.50
N MET A 316 13.69 5.29 -6.60
CA MET A 316 13.81 3.83 -6.57
C MET A 316 15.09 3.36 -5.85
N LEU A 317 16.22 4.03 -6.09
CA LEU A 317 17.47 3.73 -5.40
C LEU A 317 17.37 4.05 -3.90
N GLY A 318 16.88 5.23 -3.55
CA GLY A 318 16.69 5.64 -2.16
C GLY A 318 15.72 4.73 -1.42
N ALA A 319 14.57 4.43 -2.01
CA ALA A 319 13.57 3.52 -1.45
C ALA A 319 14.11 2.10 -1.27
N CYS A 320 14.89 1.58 -2.23
CA CYS A 320 15.55 0.28 -2.11
C CYS A 320 16.43 0.21 -0.86
N CYS A 321 17.29 1.20 -0.66
CA CYS A 321 18.24 1.22 0.46
C CYS A 321 17.56 1.52 1.79
N ALA A 322 16.59 2.45 1.81
CA ALA A 322 15.73 2.66 2.97
C ALA A 322 14.94 1.40 3.33
N GLY A 323 14.48 0.64 2.32
CA GLY A 323 13.83 -0.66 2.47
C GLY A 323 14.68 -1.67 3.22
N PHE A 324 16.00 -1.73 2.97
CA PHE A 324 16.91 -2.58 3.75
C PHE A 324 16.94 -2.16 5.22
N VAL A 325 17.00 -0.86 5.49
CA VAL A 325 17.01 -0.32 6.86
C VAL A 325 15.70 -0.61 7.57
N PHE A 326 14.55 -0.36 6.96
CA PHE A 326 13.25 -0.64 7.55
C PHE A 326 13.10 -2.14 7.89
N ALA A 327 13.51 -3.04 6.97
CA ALA A 327 13.49 -4.47 7.21
C ALA A 327 14.40 -4.87 8.38
N ALA A 328 15.64 -4.35 8.41
CA ALA A 328 16.60 -4.63 9.49
C ALA A 328 16.11 -4.12 10.85
N ILE A 329 15.54 -2.91 10.90
CA ILE A 329 14.95 -2.33 12.12
C ILE A 329 13.79 -3.20 12.61
N TYR A 330 12.87 -3.59 11.71
CA TYR A 330 11.72 -4.45 12.05
C TYR A 330 12.17 -5.81 12.59
N LEU A 331 13.15 -6.44 11.96
CA LEU A 331 13.65 -7.74 12.40
C LEU A 331 14.35 -7.66 13.76
N TYR A 332 15.18 -6.65 13.98
CA TYR A 332 15.93 -6.47 15.22
C TYR A 332 15.01 -6.04 16.38
N SER A 333 14.17 -5.03 16.16
CA SER A 333 13.28 -4.51 17.20
C SER A 333 12.09 -5.42 17.49
N ASP A 334 11.70 -6.28 16.56
CA ASP A 334 10.45 -7.06 16.55
C ASP A 334 9.17 -6.21 16.55
N SER A 335 9.29 -4.90 16.37
CA SER A 335 8.18 -3.94 16.43
C SER A 335 7.92 -3.30 15.08
N ILE A 336 6.72 -3.49 14.54
CA ILE A 336 6.31 -2.82 13.30
C ILE A 336 6.15 -1.31 13.49
N LEU A 337 5.87 -0.84 14.72
CA LEU A 337 5.68 0.59 15.01
C LEU A 337 6.93 1.41 14.77
N ILE A 338 8.14 0.86 15.04
CA ILE A 338 9.37 1.62 14.82
C ILE A 338 9.59 1.83 13.32
N SER A 339 9.38 0.79 12.50
CA SER A 339 9.50 0.88 11.05
C SER A 339 8.45 1.83 10.47
N MET A 340 7.16 1.65 10.85
CA MET A 340 6.07 2.54 10.43
C MET A 340 6.30 4.00 10.85
N GLY A 341 6.74 4.21 12.09
CA GLY A 341 7.04 5.54 12.61
C GLY A 341 8.21 6.20 11.87
N TYR A 342 9.26 5.45 11.59
CA TYR A 342 10.39 5.97 10.81
C TYR A 342 9.94 6.39 9.42
N HIS A 343 9.26 5.51 8.68
CA HIS A 343 8.78 5.80 7.33
C HIS A 343 7.86 7.04 7.33
N ALA A 344 6.85 7.06 8.20
CA ALA A 344 5.93 8.19 8.31
C ALA A 344 6.64 9.50 8.65
N LEU A 345 7.62 9.49 9.55
CA LEU A 345 8.39 10.68 9.91
C LEU A 345 9.31 11.13 8.78
N TYR A 346 9.93 10.21 8.07
CA TYR A 346 10.80 10.48 6.94
C TYR A 346 10.06 11.21 5.82
N ASP A 347 8.90 10.66 5.42
CA ASP A 347 8.05 11.28 4.40
C ASP A 347 7.42 12.59 4.90
N THR A 348 6.99 12.65 6.17
CA THR A 348 6.44 13.86 6.75
C THR A 348 7.47 15.00 6.76
N ALA A 349 8.73 14.72 7.09
CA ALA A 349 9.78 15.72 7.10
C ALA A 349 9.96 16.37 5.71
N MET A 350 9.93 15.59 4.64
CA MET A 350 9.93 16.09 3.27
C MET A 350 8.62 16.83 2.92
N ALA A 351 7.48 16.24 3.27
CA ALA A 351 6.18 16.76 2.90
C ALA A 351 5.86 18.12 3.50
N ILE A 352 6.30 18.38 4.73
CA ILE A 352 6.06 19.68 5.41
C ILE A 352 6.93 20.82 4.86
N THR A 353 8.05 20.53 4.23
CA THR A 353 8.92 21.54 3.58
C THR A 353 8.58 21.71 2.11
N ALA A 354 8.45 20.62 1.36
CA ALA A 354 8.15 20.64 -0.07
C ALA A 354 6.66 20.88 -0.40
N GLY A 355 5.74 20.59 0.54
CA GLY A 355 4.29 20.66 0.31
C GLY A 355 3.73 19.53 -0.55
N SER A 356 4.56 18.57 -0.96
CA SER A 356 4.17 17.39 -1.74
C SER A 356 5.17 16.25 -1.55
N LEU A 357 4.76 15.02 -1.93
CA LEU A 357 5.63 13.85 -1.98
C LEU A 357 6.19 13.59 -3.40
N THR A 358 5.88 14.45 -4.37
CA THR A 358 6.38 14.31 -5.74
C THR A 358 7.76 14.95 -5.85
N MET A 359 8.75 14.18 -6.34
CA MET A 359 10.13 14.65 -6.49
C MET A 359 10.30 15.47 -7.77
N THR A 360 11.09 16.53 -7.67
CA THR A 360 11.59 17.28 -8.85
C THR A 360 12.75 16.56 -9.52
N SER A 361 13.12 16.98 -10.72
CA SER A 361 14.28 16.38 -11.42
C SER A 361 15.58 16.68 -10.66
N PRO A 362 16.35 15.64 -10.27
CA PRO A 362 17.54 15.81 -9.46
C PRO A 362 18.70 16.41 -10.24
N SER A 363 19.49 17.20 -9.57
CA SER A 363 20.79 17.69 -10.01
C SER A 363 21.89 16.59 -9.93
N ALA A 364 23.07 16.88 -10.41
CA ALA A 364 24.21 15.99 -10.24
C ALA A 364 24.61 15.83 -8.75
N PHE A 365 24.46 16.88 -7.96
CA PHE A 365 24.72 16.84 -6.52
C PHE A 365 23.70 15.95 -5.80
N ASP A 366 22.41 16.07 -6.11
CA ASP A 366 21.36 15.23 -5.52
C ASP A 366 21.61 13.73 -5.77
N TRP A 367 22.13 13.37 -6.95
CA TRP A 367 22.54 11.99 -7.23
C TRP A 367 23.72 11.52 -6.37
N GLN A 368 24.76 12.38 -6.22
CA GLN A 368 25.91 12.04 -5.37
C GLN A 368 25.48 11.86 -3.92
N GLU A 369 24.64 12.77 -3.42
CA GLU A 369 24.05 12.69 -2.08
C GLU A 369 23.23 11.40 -1.89
N THR A 370 22.36 11.08 -2.85
CA THR A 370 21.56 9.84 -2.81
C THR A 370 22.46 8.60 -2.75
N ILE A 371 23.55 8.56 -3.52
CA ILE A 371 24.49 7.44 -3.49
C ILE A 371 25.18 7.35 -2.12
N LEU A 372 25.60 8.46 -1.55
CA LEU A 372 26.19 8.48 -0.20
C LEU A 372 25.21 7.98 0.85
N LEU A 373 23.97 8.49 0.83
CA LEU A 373 22.93 8.07 1.76
C LEU A 373 22.57 6.60 1.58
N ALA A 374 22.54 6.09 0.34
CA ALA A 374 22.34 4.67 0.04
C ALA A 374 23.46 3.79 0.66
N ILE A 375 24.71 4.22 0.57
CA ILE A 375 25.85 3.51 1.19
C ILE A 375 25.68 3.49 2.73
N ILE A 376 25.31 4.60 3.34
CA ILE A 376 25.05 4.72 4.78
C ILE A 376 23.93 3.76 5.18
N ASP A 377 22.84 3.72 4.43
CA ASP A 377 21.69 2.86 4.69
C ASP A 377 22.07 1.36 4.60
N ILE A 378 22.85 0.96 3.58
CA ILE A 378 23.37 -0.40 3.42
C ILE A 378 24.24 -0.80 4.61
N ILE A 379 25.18 0.07 5.00
CA ILE A 379 26.08 -0.17 6.14
C ILE A 379 25.26 -0.32 7.44
N PHE A 380 24.28 0.56 7.66
CA PHE A 380 23.44 0.53 8.85
C PHE A 380 22.53 -0.72 8.88
N ALA A 381 21.93 -1.07 7.77
CA ALA A 381 21.13 -2.30 7.64
C ALA A 381 22.00 -3.54 7.92
N TYR A 382 23.19 -3.62 7.31
CA TYR A 382 24.14 -4.73 7.54
C TYR A 382 24.60 -4.77 9.02
N PHE A 383 24.88 -3.61 9.62
CA PHE A 383 25.18 -3.54 11.05
C PHE A 383 24.08 -4.19 11.86
N LEU A 384 22.80 -3.89 11.61
CA LEU A 384 21.68 -4.43 12.39
C LEU A 384 21.48 -5.95 12.21
N ILE A 385 21.76 -6.51 11.02
CA ILE A 385 21.53 -7.93 10.73
C ILE A 385 22.76 -8.84 10.96
N SER A 386 23.88 -8.28 11.41
CA SER A 386 25.15 -9.00 11.58
C SER A 386 25.62 -9.04 13.04
N GLY A 387 26.65 -9.84 13.30
CA GLY A 387 27.24 -10.00 14.64
C GLY A 387 26.22 -10.47 15.68
N SER A 388 26.39 -10.08 16.94
CA SER A 388 25.49 -10.47 18.05
C SER A 388 24.03 -9.99 17.90
N ARG A 389 23.78 -9.02 17.03
CA ARG A 389 22.42 -8.53 16.73
C ARG A 389 21.62 -9.55 15.95
N LYS A 390 22.29 -10.39 15.14
CA LYS A 390 21.69 -11.52 14.43
C LYS A 390 21.04 -12.52 15.39
N ASP A 391 21.64 -12.77 16.55
CA ASP A 391 21.09 -13.69 17.56
C ASP A 391 19.74 -13.18 18.09
N THR A 392 19.60 -11.85 18.24
CA THR A 392 18.33 -11.22 18.61
C THR A 392 17.28 -11.43 17.53
N ILE A 393 17.65 -11.25 16.25
CA ILE A 393 16.74 -11.47 15.12
C ILE A 393 16.30 -12.94 15.06
N GLU A 394 17.23 -13.88 15.18
CA GLU A 394 16.91 -15.31 15.17
C GLU A 394 16.00 -15.71 16.33
N TYR A 395 16.19 -15.12 17.50
CA TYR A 395 15.26 -15.29 18.62
C TYR A 395 13.86 -14.79 18.27
N ASN A 396 13.76 -13.59 17.70
CA ASN A 396 12.48 -12.98 17.29
C ASN A 396 11.76 -13.85 16.25
N LEU A 397 12.49 -14.36 15.26
CA LEU A 397 11.94 -15.25 14.22
C LEU A 397 11.40 -16.56 14.78
N ARG A 398 12.13 -17.16 15.75
CA ARG A 398 11.65 -18.37 16.47
C ARG A 398 10.35 -18.10 17.23
N CYS A 399 10.22 -16.94 17.87
CA CYS A 399 8.99 -16.55 18.57
C CYS A 399 7.81 -16.38 17.61
N ARG A 400 8.06 -15.91 16.38
CA ARG A 400 7.03 -15.77 15.33
C ARG A 400 6.72 -17.09 14.58
N LYS A 401 7.43 -18.19 14.87
CA LYS A 401 7.32 -19.50 14.18
C LYS A 401 7.62 -19.40 12.67
N LEU A 402 8.60 -18.59 12.30
CA LEU A 402 9.07 -18.37 10.93
C LEU A 402 10.32 -19.19 10.60
#